data_7280c3280a38a9b61dc118131d824d6c
#
_entry.id   7280c3280a38a9b61dc118131d824d6c
#
_cell.length_a   1.000
_cell.length_b   1.000
_cell.length_c   1.000
_cell.angle_alpha   90.00
_cell.angle_beta   90.00
_cell.angle_gamma   90.00
#
_symmetry.space_group_name_H-M   'P 1'
#
loop_
_entity.id
_entity.type
_entity.pdbx_description
1 polymer ?
#
loop_
_entity_poly.entity_id
_entity_poly.type
_entity_poly.pdbx_seq_one_letter_code
_entity_poly.pdbx_strand_id
1 'polypeptide(L)'
;MIGLTCLTTNGRSPVAPKLNRRRAVFVLSKIDEILAWEKATDRERDSKFVELGRYLCEVRAGQYWRVDNVRSFDEFLERKFPESRRKAYYLMAIHEHLTPIRKRELELIGWTKARELAKVARRDRQGFDCAPWVHKASTMPREEFKREVDRYLTGKDTEPWEILYFKAYKSQLPIIEQALETAALMLGNDKSRGYCLEMICADFLAGVNLENGNANVLLLSLSRLVNSLPNPLRNQFLTQLASTS
;
A
#
# COMPACT_ATOMS: atom_id res chain seq x y z
N MET A 1 -45.56 -23.91 0.69
CA MET A 1 -45.82 -22.52 0.32
C MET A 1 -45.67 -21.68 1.57
N ILE A 2 -44.51 -21.07 1.80
CA ILE A 2 -44.30 -20.13 2.91
C ILE A 2 -43.77 -18.84 2.25
N GLY A 3 -44.62 -17.82 2.27
CA GLY A 3 -44.38 -16.54 1.64
C GLY A 3 -43.33 -15.73 2.39
N LEU A 4 -42.27 -15.32 1.68
CA LEU A 4 -41.34 -14.31 2.12
C LEU A 4 -41.96 -12.93 1.91
N THR A 5 -42.42 -12.32 2.98
CA THR A 5 -42.82 -10.91 3.02
C THR A 5 -41.56 -10.05 2.97
N CYS A 6 -41.33 -9.38 1.85
CA CYS A 6 -40.35 -8.30 1.69
C CYS A 6 -40.80 -7.11 2.57
N LEU A 7 -40.06 -6.85 3.65
CA LEU A 7 -40.18 -5.60 4.41
C LEU A 7 -39.50 -4.48 3.61
N THR A 8 -40.30 -3.66 2.96
CA THR A 8 -39.90 -2.38 2.37
C THR A 8 -39.48 -1.43 3.49
N THR A 9 -38.17 -1.24 3.68
CA THR A 9 -37.63 -0.20 4.54
C THR A 9 -37.87 1.15 3.90
N ASN A 10 -38.78 1.92 4.50
CA ASN A 10 -39.05 3.32 4.17
C ASN A 10 -37.74 4.12 4.06
N GLY A 11 -37.44 4.62 2.87
CA GLY A 11 -36.35 5.53 2.57
C GLY A 11 -36.54 6.90 3.21
N ARG A 12 -36.17 7.03 4.49
CA ARG A 12 -35.87 8.35 5.07
C ARG A 12 -34.43 8.68 4.68
N SER A 13 -34.27 9.64 3.77
CA SER A 13 -32.98 10.28 3.53
C SER A 13 -32.39 10.72 4.87
N PRO A 14 -31.10 10.42 5.16
CA PRO A 14 -30.48 10.82 6.42
C PRO A 14 -30.56 12.35 6.54
N VAL A 15 -31.28 12.83 7.55
CA VAL A 15 -31.37 14.27 7.86
C VAL A 15 -29.95 14.75 8.13
N ALA A 16 -29.49 15.72 7.35
CA ALA A 16 -28.16 16.29 7.53
C ALA A 16 -27.97 16.76 8.98
N PRO A 17 -26.86 16.42 9.65
CA PRO A 17 -26.66 16.79 11.05
C PRO A 17 -26.73 18.32 11.21
N LYS A 18 -27.36 18.80 12.28
CA LYS A 18 -27.43 20.22 12.59
C LYS A 18 -25.99 20.75 12.78
N LEU A 19 -25.58 21.69 11.95
CA LEU A 19 -24.25 22.26 11.96
C LEU A 19 -23.99 23.05 13.25
N ASN A 20 -23.13 22.52 14.13
CA ASN A 20 -22.65 23.25 15.30
C ASN A 20 -21.50 24.20 14.89
N ARG A 21 -21.82 25.44 14.53
CA ARG A 21 -20.84 26.41 14.05
C ARG A 21 -19.66 26.64 15.01
N ARG A 22 -19.90 26.74 16.32
CA ARG A 22 -18.81 26.97 17.30
C ARG A 22 -17.84 25.77 17.32
N ARG A 23 -18.36 24.56 17.33
CA ARG A 23 -17.53 23.35 17.29
C ARG A 23 -16.79 23.20 15.95
N ALA A 24 -17.45 23.51 14.85
CA ALA A 24 -16.85 23.48 13.52
C ALA A 24 -15.65 24.43 13.41
N VAL A 25 -15.82 25.70 13.80
CA VAL A 25 -14.74 26.70 13.79
C VAL A 25 -13.57 26.25 14.66
N PHE A 26 -13.82 25.73 15.86
CA PHE A 26 -12.76 25.19 16.72
C PHE A 26 -11.99 24.04 16.05
N VAL A 27 -12.69 23.06 15.47
CA VAL A 27 -12.06 21.90 14.84
C VAL A 27 -11.26 22.28 13.61
N LEU A 28 -11.79 23.17 12.78
CA LEU A 28 -11.10 23.66 11.59
C LEU A 28 -9.82 24.42 11.96
N SER A 29 -9.90 25.31 12.97
CA SER A 29 -8.73 26.04 13.46
C SER A 29 -7.66 25.10 14.03
N LYS A 30 -8.04 23.99 14.69
CA LYS A 30 -7.10 22.99 15.19
C LYS A 30 -6.41 22.21 14.07
N ILE A 31 -7.11 21.92 12.99
CA ILE A 31 -6.51 21.31 11.79
C ILE A 31 -5.46 22.27 11.21
N ASP A 32 -5.81 23.54 11.00
CA ASP A 32 -4.89 24.53 10.45
C ASP A 32 -3.66 24.74 11.33
N GLU A 33 -3.83 24.76 12.66
CA GLU A 33 -2.75 24.84 13.63
C GLU A 33 -1.80 23.64 13.55
N ILE A 34 -2.32 22.40 13.43
CA ILE A 34 -1.52 21.19 13.28
C ILE A 34 -0.77 21.19 11.94
N LEU A 35 -1.43 21.55 10.85
CA LEU A 35 -0.80 21.57 9.52
C LEU A 35 0.28 22.67 9.43
N ALA A 36 0.07 23.82 10.04
CA ALA A 36 1.08 24.86 10.13
C ALA A 36 2.29 24.41 10.96
N TRP A 37 2.04 23.72 12.08
CA TRP A 37 3.09 23.18 12.93
C TRP A 37 3.90 22.07 12.21
N GLU A 38 3.24 21.14 11.49
CA GLU A 38 3.91 20.10 10.68
C GLU A 38 4.81 20.71 9.59
N LYS A 39 4.44 21.86 9.00
CA LYS A 39 5.28 22.57 8.02
C LYS A 39 6.50 23.22 8.64
N ALA A 40 6.40 23.70 9.88
CA ALA A 40 7.45 24.44 10.58
C ALA A 40 8.52 23.53 11.22
N THR A 41 8.19 22.26 11.50
CA THR A 41 9.03 21.37 12.34
C THR A 41 9.39 20.09 11.60
N ASP A 42 10.55 20.06 10.93
CA ASP A 42 11.00 18.89 10.15
C ASP A 42 11.21 17.60 10.96
N ARG A 43 11.52 17.70 12.26
CA ARG A 43 11.84 16.56 13.13
C ARG A 43 10.62 15.89 13.79
N GLU A 44 9.52 16.62 13.94
CA GLU A 44 8.31 16.14 14.62
C GLU A 44 7.07 16.14 13.71
N ARG A 45 7.32 16.18 12.42
CA ARG A 45 6.33 16.39 11.35
C ARG A 45 5.07 15.53 11.45
N ASP A 46 5.20 14.36 12.02
CA ASP A 46 4.13 13.37 12.07
C ASP A 46 3.66 13.02 13.48
N SER A 47 4.03 13.76 14.54
CA SER A 47 3.68 13.38 15.93
C SER A 47 2.20 13.58 16.25
N LYS A 48 1.53 14.50 15.60
CA LYS A 48 0.11 14.84 15.87
C LYS A 48 -0.89 14.10 14.99
N PHE A 49 -0.45 13.07 14.29
CA PHE A 49 -1.30 12.36 13.32
C PHE A 49 -2.58 11.75 13.92
N VAL A 50 -2.53 11.31 15.18
CA VAL A 50 -3.70 10.73 15.85
C VAL A 50 -4.79 11.78 16.08
N GLU A 51 -4.38 13.00 16.50
CA GLU A 51 -5.30 14.13 16.69
C GLU A 51 -5.87 14.60 15.36
N LEU A 52 -5.02 14.72 14.36
CA LEU A 52 -5.43 15.12 13.00
C LEU A 52 -6.44 14.15 12.42
N GLY A 53 -6.21 12.83 12.55
CA GLY A 53 -7.16 11.81 12.12
C GLY A 53 -8.53 11.95 12.80
N ARG A 54 -8.54 12.20 14.12
CA ARG A 54 -9.76 12.44 14.87
C ARG A 54 -10.52 13.67 14.38
N TYR A 55 -9.84 14.80 14.20
CA TYR A 55 -10.49 16.01 13.71
C TYR A 55 -11.02 15.87 12.28
N LEU A 56 -10.31 15.16 11.41
CA LEU A 56 -10.80 14.87 10.05
C LEU A 56 -12.07 14.01 10.05
N CYS A 57 -12.15 13.00 10.91
CA CYS A 57 -13.37 12.21 11.09
C CYS A 57 -14.53 13.09 11.62
N GLU A 58 -14.25 13.97 12.55
CA GLU A 58 -15.26 14.90 13.08
C GLU A 58 -15.74 15.90 12.02
N VAL A 59 -14.83 16.45 11.21
CA VAL A 59 -15.18 17.32 10.07
C VAL A 59 -16.09 16.57 9.10
N ARG A 60 -15.76 15.31 8.76
CA ARG A 60 -16.58 14.50 7.86
C ARG A 60 -17.97 14.25 8.42
N ALA A 61 -18.06 13.80 9.68
CA ALA A 61 -19.33 13.49 10.31
C ALA A 61 -20.22 14.71 10.52
N GLY A 62 -19.65 15.83 10.96
CA GLY A 62 -20.34 17.09 11.22
C GLY A 62 -20.55 17.97 9.99
N GLN A 63 -19.99 17.58 8.83
CA GLN A 63 -20.01 18.36 7.59
C GLN A 63 -19.48 19.78 7.78
N TYR A 64 -18.39 19.93 8.56
CA TYR A 64 -17.87 21.24 8.97
C TYR A 64 -17.24 22.04 7.82
N TRP A 65 -16.90 21.39 6.68
CA TRP A 65 -16.43 22.08 5.47
C TRP A 65 -17.43 23.11 4.93
N ARG A 66 -18.72 22.98 5.29
CA ARG A 66 -19.74 23.96 4.90
C ARG A 66 -19.53 25.35 5.49
N VAL A 67 -18.76 25.45 6.59
CA VAL A 67 -18.42 26.74 7.21
C VAL A 67 -17.50 27.55 6.29
N ASP A 68 -16.62 26.86 5.55
CA ASP A 68 -15.66 27.45 4.62
C ASP A 68 -16.24 27.57 3.19
N ASN A 69 -17.56 27.42 3.00
CA ASN A 69 -18.24 27.43 1.71
C ASN A 69 -17.68 26.42 0.69
N VAL A 70 -17.21 25.28 1.18
CA VAL A 70 -16.70 24.18 0.36
C VAL A 70 -17.84 23.21 0.04
N ARG A 71 -17.90 22.69 -1.18
CA ARG A 71 -19.02 21.90 -1.69
C ARG A 71 -19.03 20.46 -1.16
N SER A 72 -17.85 19.90 -0.89
CA SER A 72 -17.69 18.53 -0.47
C SER A 72 -16.51 18.33 0.47
N PHE A 73 -16.49 17.17 1.16
CA PHE A 73 -15.34 16.78 1.99
C PHE A 73 -14.07 16.55 1.14
N ASP A 74 -14.21 16.05 -0.09
CA ASP A 74 -13.09 15.87 -1.01
C ASP A 74 -12.46 17.21 -1.40
N GLU A 75 -13.26 18.21 -1.74
CA GLU A 75 -12.78 19.56 -2.02
C GLU A 75 -12.10 20.20 -0.79
N PHE A 76 -12.63 19.95 0.41
CA PHE A 76 -11.98 20.37 1.66
C PHE A 76 -10.59 19.71 1.78
N LEU A 77 -10.49 18.41 1.52
CA LEU A 77 -9.20 17.72 1.57
C LEU A 77 -8.23 18.22 0.51
N GLU A 78 -8.70 18.53 -0.70
CA GLU A 78 -7.85 19.12 -1.76
C GLU A 78 -7.24 20.46 -1.33
N ARG A 79 -8.02 21.31 -0.66
CA ARG A 79 -7.53 22.60 -0.17
C ARG A 79 -6.55 22.46 1.00
N LYS A 80 -6.83 21.57 1.96
CA LYS A 80 -6.02 21.42 3.19
C LYS A 80 -4.81 20.48 3.00
N PHE A 81 -4.89 19.51 2.09
CA PHE A 81 -3.86 18.51 1.81
C PHE A 81 -3.50 18.46 0.31
N PRO A 82 -2.98 19.56 -0.27
CA PRO A 82 -2.72 19.64 -1.71
C PRO A 82 -1.72 18.59 -2.20
N GLU A 83 -0.76 18.19 -1.35
CA GLU A 83 0.26 17.21 -1.71
C GLU A 83 -0.24 15.76 -1.61
N SER A 84 -1.16 15.45 -0.71
CA SER A 84 -1.62 14.07 -0.50
C SER A 84 -2.96 13.92 0.23
N ARG A 85 -4.06 13.95 -0.49
CA ARG A 85 -5.38 13.55 0.04
C ARG A 85 -5.37 12.15 0.65
N ARG A 86 -4.57 11.22 0.09
CA ARG A 86 -4.45 9.85 0.59
C ARG A 86 -3.97 9.80 2.04
N LYS A 87 -3.03 10.69 2.43
CA LYS A 87 -2.58 10.78 3.83
C LYS A 87 -3.76 11.05 4.77
N ALA A 88 -4.62 12.01 4.44
CA ALA A 88 -5.80 12.34 5.25
C ALA A 88 -6.71 11.11 5.47
N TYR A 89 -7.03 10.36 4.42
CA TYR A 89 -7.81 9.13 4.55
C TYR A 89 -7.11 8.05 5.39
N TYR A 90 -5.80 7.92 5.29
CA TYR A 90 -5.05 6.99 6.15
C TYR A 90 -5.13 7.39 7.63
N LEU A 91 -5.02 8.67 7.94
CA LEU A 91 -5.14 9.18 9.31
C LEU A 91 -6.54 8.96 9.88
N MET A 92 -7.57 9.14 9.05
CA MET A 92 -8.96 8.84 9.43
C MET A 92 -9.14 7.34 9.71
N ALA A 93 -8.62 6.46 8.84
CA ALA A 93 -8.68 5.02 9.03
C ALA A 93 -7.96 4.56 10.32
N ILE A 94 -6.82 5.17 10.66
CA ILE A 94 -6.14 4.95 11.94
C ILE A 94 -7.08 5.27 13.10
N HIS A 95 -7.71 6.45 13.07
CA HIS A 95 -8.65 6.85 14.14
C HIS A 95 -9.86 5.91 14.22
N GLU A 96 -10.45 5.52 13.09
CA GLU A 96 -11.66 4.69 13.04
C GLU A 96 -11.43 3.23 13.49
N HIS A 97 -10.26 2.66 13.17
CA HIS A 97 -10.00 1.25 13.40
C HIS A 97 -9.09 0.94 14.59
N LEU A 98 -8.29 1.91 15.03
CA LEU A 98 -7.33 1.70 16.12
C LEU A 98 -7.74 2.42 17.42
N THR A 99 -9.02 2.71 17.60
CA THR A 99 -9.57 3.31 18.82
C THR A 99 -9.19 2.57 20.12
N PRO A 100 -9.06 1.21 20.14
CA PRO A 100 -8.65 0.50 21.36
C PRO A 100 -7.20 0.75 21.79
N ILE A 101 -6.35 1.24 20.87
CA ILE A 101 -4.93 1.47 21.12
C ILE A 101 -4.73 2.87 21.72
N ARG A 102 -3.93 2.96 22.77
CA ARG A 102 -3.64 4.24 23.41
C ARG A 102 -2.90 5.19 22.46
N LYS A 103 -3.26 6.48 22.48
CA LYS A 103 -2.63 7.52 21.66
C LYS A 103 -1.09 7.45 21.73
N ARG A 104 -0.52 7.32 22.94
CA ARG A 104 0.94 7.23 23.15
C ARG A 104 1.58 6.05 22.43
N GLU A 105 0.93 4.90 22.40
CA GLU A 105 1.42 3.70 21.69
C GLU A 105 1.40 3.92 20.18
N LEU A 106 0.34 4.53 19.64
CA LEU A 106 0.26 4.92 18.23
C LEU A 106 1.35 5.92 17.84
N GLU A 107 1.61 6.92 18.68
CA GLU A 107 2.67 7.90 18.45
C GLU A 107 4.07 7.26 18.44
N LEU A 108 4.31 6.26 19.30
CA LEU A 108 5.58 5.51 19.34
C LEU A 108 5.83 4.68 18.07
N ILE A 109 4.82 4.01 17.55
CA ILE A 109 4.97 3.21 16.32
C ILE A 109 4.98 4.06 15.04
N GLY A 110 4.46 5.28 15.10
CA GLY A 110 4.37 6.22 14.01
C GLY A 110 3.25 5.94 12.99
N TRP A 111 2.82 6.96 12.27
CA TRP A 111 1.65 6.88 11.38
C TRP A 111 1.79 5.86 10.25
N THR A 112 3.00 5.62 9.75
CA THR A 112 3.23 4.67 8.65
C THR A 112 2.96 3.22 9.07
N LYS A 113 3.40 2.81 10.26
CA LYS A 113 3.09 1.49 10.82
C LYS A 113 1.64 1.43 11.32
N ALA A 114 1.13 2.51 11.94
CA ALA A 114 -0.27 2.60 12.34
C ALA A 114 -1.23 2.43 11.15
N ARG A 115 -0.88 2.96 9.97
CA ARG A 115 -1.64 2.75 8.73
C ARG A 115 -1.71 1.27 8.34
N GLU A 116 -0.59 0.56 8.41
CA GLU A 116 -0.56 -0.88 8.11
C GLU A 116 -1.41 -1.65 9.14
N LEU A 117 -1.27 -1.31 10.41
CA LEU A 117 -2.04 -1.91 11.49
C LEU A 117 -3.56 -1.69 11.33
N ALA A 118 -3.98 -0.52 10.86
CA ALA A 118 -5.39 -0.22 10.58
C ALA A 118 -6.00 -1.15 9.52
N LYS A 119 -5.20 -1.69 8.58
CA LYS A 119 -5.67 -2.67 7.61
C LYS A 119 -6.07 -3.98 8.29
N VAL A 120 -5.26 -4.45 9.25
CA VAL A 120 -5.53 -5.66 10.04
C VAL A 120 -6.79 -5.47 10.88
N ALA A 121 -6.85 -4.37 11.65
CA ALA A 121 -7.99 -4.07 12.49
C ALA A 121 -9.31 -3.94 11.68
N ARG A 122 -9.25 -3.39 10.47
CA ARG A 122 -10.41 -3.31 9.56
C ARG A 122 -10.88 -4.68 9.09
N ARG A 123 -9.95 -5.63 8.86
CA ARG A 123 -10.29 -7.00 8.47
C ARG A 123 -10.95 -7.75 9.62
N ASP A 124 -10.37 -7.70 10.81
CA ASP A 124 -10.72 -8.56 11.93
C ASP A 124 -11.83 -8.00 12.83
N ARG A 125 -12.27 -6.79 12.59
CA ARG A 125 -13.32 -6.00 13.30
C ARG A 125 -13.67 -6.42 14.74
N GLN A 126 -14.13 -7.64 14.95
CA GLN A 126 -14.59 -8.15 16.27
C GLN A 126 -13.54 -8.99 17.01
N GLY A 127 -12.52 -9.49 16.31
CA GLY A 127 -11.47 -10.36 16.85
C GLY A 127 -10.09 -9.72 16.89
N PHE A 128 -9.98 -8.41 16.64
CA PHE A 128 -8.68 -7.75 16.59
C PHE A 128 -8.03 -7.68 17.98
N ASP A 129 -7.03 -8.56 18.19
CA ASP A 129 -6.14 -8.46 19.35
C ASP A 129 -5.04 -7.45 19.05
N CYS A 130 -5.12 -6.28 19.67
CA CYS A 130 -4.19 -5.18 19.40
C CYS A 130 -2.81 -5.39 20.03
N ALA A 131 -2.70 -6.11 21.15
CA ALA A 131 -1.44 -6.19 21.91
C ALA A 131 -0.29 -6.87 21.14
N PRO A 132 -0.44 -8.06 20.52
CA PRO A 132 0.62 -8.67 19.72
C PRO A 132 1.01 -7.82 18.53
N TRP A 133 0.05 -7.14 17.89
CA TRP A 133 0.31 -6.30 16.72
C TRP A 133 1.04 -5.01 17.06
N VAL A 134 0.70 -4.36 18.18
CA VAL A 134 1.43 -3.19 18.69
C VAL A 134 2.86 -3.58 19.06
N HIS A 135 3.05 -4.76 19.69
CA HIS A 135 4.38 -5.27 20.00
C HIS A 135 5.20 -5.49 18.73
N LYS A 136 4.67 -6.20 17.72
CA LYS A 136 5.32 -6.37 16.41
C LYS A 136 5.65 -5.02 15.75
N ALA A 137 4.72 -4.08 15.75
CA ALA A 137 4.94 -2.75 15.18
C ALA A 137 6.05 -1.96 15.92
N SER A 138 6.22 -2.18 17.23
CA SER A 138 7.24 -1.50 18.03
C SER A 138 8.64 -2.08 17.83
N THR A 139 8.74 -3.41 17.61
CA THR A 139 10.02 -4.14 17.56
C THR A 139 10.56 -4.31 16.15
N MET A 140 9.70 -4.47 15.14
CA MET A 140 10.11 -4.73 13.77
C MET A 140 10.46 -3.44 13.02
N PRO A 141 11.42 -3.45 12.06
CA PRO A 141 11.59 -2.40 11.06
C PRO A 141 10.30 -2.21 10.23
N ARG A 142 10.13 -1.03 9.64
CA ARG A 142 8.90 -0.68 8.90
C ARG A 142 8.57 -1.66 7.77
N GLU A 143 9.56 -2.01 6.96
CA GLU A 143 9.34 -2.88 5.79
C GLU A 143 9.06 -4.33 6.21
N GLU A 144 9.68 -4.80 7.29
CA GLU A 144 9.42 -6.11 7.86
C GLU A 144 8.01 -6.19 8.45
N PHE A 145 7.60 -5.17 9.21
CA PHE A 145 6.24 -5.07 9.75
C PHE A 145 5.20 -5.03 8.63
N LYS A 146 5.45 -4.30 7.54
CA LYS A 146 4.56 -4.26 6.39
C LYS A 146 4.41 -5.64 5.75
N ARG A 147 5.51 -6.39 5.56
CA ARG A 147 5.47 -7.77 5.03
C ARG A 147 4.65 -8.70 5.93
N GLU A 148 4.82 -8.58 7.24
CA GLU A 148 4.06 -9.37 8.21
C GLU A 148 2.55 -9.09 8.13
N VAL A 149 2.17 -7.81 7.97
CA VAL A 149 0.78 -7.41 7.73
C VAL A 149 0.27 -7.97 6.40
N ASP A 150 1.04 -7.83 5.32
CA ASP A 150 0.65 -8.32 3.99
C ASP A 150 0.53 -9.86 4.00
N ARG A 151 1.45 -10.58 4.67
CA ARG A 151 1.34 -12.04 4.89
C ARG A 151 0.05 -12.41 5.62
N TYR A 152 -0.24 -11.71 6.70
CA TYR A 152 -1.47 -11.94 7.45
C TYR A 152 -2.73 -11.70 6.62
N LEU A 153 -2.76 -10.62 5.84
CA LEU A 153 -3.91 -10.23 5.02
C LEU A 153 -4.12 -11.13 3.80
N THR A 154 -3.04 -11.61 3.17
CA THR A 154 -3.12 -12.36 1.90
C THR A 154 -2.93 -13.86 2.08
N GLY A 155 -2.38 -14.31 3.21
CA GLY A 155 -1.96 -15.69 3.44
C GLY A 155 -0.73 -16.10 2.62
N LYS A 156 -0.09 -15.16 1.92
CA LYS A 156 1.08 -15.39 1.07
C LYS A 156 2.28 -14.64 1.61
N ASP A 157 3.43 -15.31 1.61
CA ASP A 157 4.71 -14.64 1.82
C ASP A 157 5.03 -13.83 0.56
N THR A 158 5.09 -12.50 0.71
CA THR A 158 5.57 -11.63 -0.35
C THR A 158 7.10 -11.64 -0.34
N GLU A 159 7.68 -12.02 -1.46
CA GLU A 159 9.13 -11.95 -1.65
C GLU A 159 9.61 -10.51 -1.39
N PRO A 160 10.68 -10.32 -0.58
CA PRO A 160 11.22 -8.99 -0.36
C PRO A 160 11.78 -8.41 -1.67
N TRP A 161 11.47 -7.16 -1.93
CA TRP A 161 12.00 -6.44 -3.09
C TRP A 161 13.04 -5.42 -2.66
N GLU A 162 14.00 -5.16 -3.54
CA GLU A 162 15.03 -4.15 -3.37
C GLU A 162 15.04 -3.22 -4.57
N ILE A 163 15.38 -1.93 -4.35
CA ILE A 163 15.50 -0.96 -5.44
C ILE A 163 16.96 -0.90 -5.87
N LEU A 164 17.21 -1.27 -7.13
CA LEU A 164 18.51 -1.13 -7.76
C LEU A 164 18.57 0.20 -8.54
N TYR A 165 19.61 1.00 -8.27
CA TYR A 165 19.83 2.27 -8.93
C TYR A 165 21.04 2.18 -9.86
N PHE A 166 20.84 2.52 -11.13
CA PHE A 166 21.89 2.61 -12.13
C PHE A 166 22.01 4.04 -12.66
N LYS A 167 23.25 4.54 -12.80
CA LYS A 167 23.52 5.76 -13.54
C LYS A 167 23.73 5.39 -15.01
N ALA A 168 22.87 5.89 -15.89
CA ALA A 168 22.96 5.68 -17.32
C ALA A 168 23.08 7.02 -18.06
N TYR A 169 23.87 7.06 -19.12
CA TYR A 169 23.90 8.22 -20.02
C TYR A 169 22.64 8.28 -20.87
N LYS A 170 22.24 9.49 -21.30
CA LYS A 170 21.03 9.68 -22.12
C LYS A 170 21.03 8.82 -23.39
N SER A 171 22.22 8.59 -23.99
CA SER A 171 22.38 7.73 -25.17
C SER A 171 22.14 6.24 -24.93
N GLN A 172 22.20 5.78 -23.67
CA GLN A 172 21.95 4.38 -23.30
C GLN A 172 20.47 4.10 -23.02
N LEU A 173 19.71 5.13 -22.62
CA LEU A 173 18.31 4.98 -22.24
C LEU A 173 17.44 4.36 -23.35
N PRO A 174 17.54 4.77 -24.64
CA PRO A 174 16.71 4.17 -25.68
C PRO A 174 16.92 2.66 -25.85
N ILE A 175 18.18 2.20 -25.69
CA ILE A 175 18.52 0.76 -25.80
C ILE A 175 17.90 -0.01 -24.62
N ILE A 176 18.03 0.54 -23.40
CA ILE A 176 17.46 -0.07 -22.18
C ILE A 176 15.93 -0.12 -22.26
N GLU A 177 15.30 0.99 -22.66
CA GLU A 177 13.84 1.07 -22.77
C GLU A 177 13.34 0.08 -23.83
N GLN A 178 13.97 0.04 -25.01
CA GLN A 178 13.56 -0.88 -26.07
C GLN A 178 13.72 -2.35 -25.66
N ALA A 179 14.79 -2.71 -24.93
CA ALA A 179 14.98 -4.07 -24.43
C ALA A 179 13.86 -4.45 -23.44
N LEU A 180 13.54 -3.56 -22.50
CA LEU A 180 12.46 -3.79 -21.54
C LEU A 180 11.08 -3.88 -22.19
N GLU A 181 10.78 -3.03 -23.18
CA GLU A 181 9.53 -3.08 -23.95
C GLU A 181 9.42 -4.39 -24.76
N THR A 182 10.53 -4.80 -25.41
CA THR A 182 10.56 -6.07 -26.15
C THR A 182 10.30 -7.26 -25.23
N ALA A 183 10.97 -7.30 -24.08
CA ALA A 183 10.75 -8.33 -23.08
C ALA A 183 9.29 -8.33 -22.56
N ALA A 184 8.70 -7.16 -22.31
CA ALA A 184 7.31 -7.04 -21.90
C ALA A 184 6.34 -7.59 -22.96
N LEU A 185 6.57 -7.28 -24.23
CA LEU A 185 5.78 -7.83 -25.35
C LEU A 185 5.87 -9.36 -25.43
N MET A 186 7.07 -9.93 -25.25
CA MET A 186 7.29 -11.37 -25.30
C MET A 186 6.66 -12.13 -24.12
N LEU A 187 6.65 -11.52 -22.93
CA LEU A 187 6.21 -12.13 -21.67
C LEU A 187 4.73 -11.84 -21.30
N GLY A 188 4.09 -10.95 -22.05
CA GLY A 188 2.78 -10.38 -21.74
C GLY A 188 2.90 -8.99 -21.10
N ASN A 189 2.11 -8.04 -21.60
CA ASN A 189 2.18 -6.61 -21.24
C ASN A 189 1.88 -6.26 -19.77
N ASP A 190 1.49 -7.23 -18.95
CA ASP A 190 1.16 -7.09 -17.53
C ASP A 190 2.39 -7.23 -16.60
N LYS A 191 3.55 -7.55 -17.14
CA LYS A 191 4.76 -7.82 -16.35
C LYS A 191 5.45 -6.54 -15.87
N SER A 192 6.01 -6.61 -14.66
CA SER A 192 6.78 -5.49 -14.09
C SER A 192 8.11 -5.31 -14.84
N ARG A 193 8.63 -4.07 -14.86
CA ARG A 193 9.95 -3.77 -15.44
C ARG A 193 11.08 -4.58 -14.79
N GLY A 194 10.99 -4.87 -13.47
CA GLY A 194 11.93 -5.72 -12.76
C GLY A 194 11.92 -7.15 -13.29
N TYR A 195 10.75 -7.73 -13.54
CA TYR A 195 10.61 -9.05 -14.13
C TYR A 195 11.14 -9.10 -15.57
N CYS A 196 10.86 -8.06 -16.38
CA CYS A 196 11.41 -7.96 -17.72
C CYS A 196 12.95 -7.90 -17.71
N LEU A 197 13.53 -7.12 -16.79
CA LEU A 197 14.99 -7.05 -16.61
C LEU A 197 15.57 -8.39 -16.16
N GLU A 198 14.94 -9.10 -15.23
CA GLU A 198 15.32 -10.45 -14.81
C GLU A 198 15.41 -11.39 -16.02
N MET A 199 14.39 -11.37 -16.89
CA MET A 199 14.35 -12.24 -18.06
C MET A 199 15.41 -11.91 -19.11
N ILE A 200 15.69 -10.60 -19.33
CA ILE A 200 16.78 -10.16 -20.20
C ILE A 200 18.14 -10.65 -19.66
N CYS A 201 18.35 -10.52 -18.35
CA CYS A 201 19.57 -11.01 -17.71
C CYS A 201 19.67 -12.54 -17.78
N ALA A 202 18.56 -13.25 -17.59
CA ALA A 202 18.53 -14.71 -17.66
C ALA A 202 18.86 -15.20 -19.08
N ASP A 203 18.30 -14.55 -20.11
CA ASP A 203 18.59 -14.87 -21.52
C ASP A 203 20.08 -14.62 -21.86
N PHE A 204 20.61 -13.46 -21.45
CA PHE A 204 22.03 -13.15 -21.62
C PHE A 204 22.92 -14.20 -20.97
N LEU A 205 22.64 -14.58 -19.71
CA LEU A 205 23.42 -15.56 -18.97
C LEU A 205 23.30 -16.99 -19.58
N ALA A 206 22.17 -17.33 -20.15
CA ALA A 206 21.98 -18.61 -20.86
C ALA A 206 22.83 -18.69 -22.17
N GLY A 207 23.05 -17.54 -22.81
CA GLY A 207 23.89 -17.45 -24.03
C GLY A 207 25.41 -17.33 -23.78
N VAL A 208 25.81 -17.04 -22.55
CA VAL A 208 27.24 -16.91 -22.20
C VAL A 208 27.88 -18.29 -21.96
N ASN A 209 29.08 -18.48 -22.52
CA ASN A 209 29.84 -19.72 -22.34
C ASN A 209 30.20 -19.92 -20.85
N LEU A 210 29.84 -21.09 -20.30
CA LEU A 210 29.86 -21.39 -18.87
C LEU A 210 31.23 -21.63 -18.25
N GLU A 211 32.26 -21.71 -19.04
CA GLU A 211 33.63 -22.06 -18.55
C GLU A 211 34.15 -21.12 -17.45
N ASN A 212 33.62 -19.89 -17.35
CA ASN A 212 33.96 -18.90 -16.33
C ASN A 212 32.79 -18.43 -15.47
N GLY A 213 31.60 -19.04 -15.57
CA GLY A 213 30.37 -18.63 -14.91
C GLY A 213 30.03 -19.39 -13.63
N ASN A 214 29.24 -18.79 -12.74
CA ASN A 214 28.71 -19.46 -11.58
C ASN A 214 27.54 -20.39 -12.00
N ALA A 215 27.77 -21.69 -11.95
CA ALA A 215 26.80 -22.72 -12.34
C ALA A 215 25.44 -22.57 -11.63
N ASN A 216 25.43 -22.11 -10.36
CA ASN A 216 24.19 -21.89 -9.61
C ASN A 216 23.37 -20.72 -10.20
N VAL A 217 24.03 -19.65 -10.63
CA VAL A 217 23.36 -18.52 -11.29
C VAL A 217 22.77 -18.93 -12.63
N LEU A 218 23.47 -19.75 -13.39
CA LEU A 218 22.93 -20.29 -14.64
C LEU A 218 21.70 -21.19 -14.38
N LEU A 219 21.78 -22.12 -13.44
CA LEU A 219 20.64 -23.00 -13.11
C LEU A 219 19.42 -22.19 -12.68
N LEU A 220 19.64 -21.11 -11.90
CA LEU A 220 18.58 -20.18 -11.53
C LEU A 220 17.98 -19.49 -12.77
N SER A 221 18.83 -19.00 -13.68
CA SER A 221 18.40 -18.32 -14.91
C SER A 221 17.62 -19.26 -15.81
N LEU A 222 18.11 -20.49 -16.04
CA LEU A 222 17.40 -21.52 -16.81
C LEU A 222 16.07 -21.88 -16.18
N SER A 223 16.00 -22.03 -14.85
CA SER A 223 14.75 -22.32 -14.16
C SER A 223 13.72 -21.20 -14.35
N ARG A 224 14.15 -19.92 -14.34
CA ARG A 224 13.29 -18.76 -14.62
C ARG A 224 12.75 -18.78 -16.05
N LEU A 225 13.62 -19.03 -17.04
CA LEU A 225 13.22 -19.16 -18.45
C LEU A 225 12.22 -20.30 -18.64
N VAL A 226 12.46 -21.48 -18.07
CA VAL A 226 11.53 -22.63 -18.15
C VAL A 226 10.18 -22.30 -17.49
N ASN A 227 10.19 -21.60 -16.35
CA ASN A 227 8.96 -21.20 -15.68
C ASN A 227 8.14 -20.12 -16.44
N SER A 228 8.78 -19.37 -17.34
CA SER A 228 8.10 -18.40 -18.21
C SER A 228 7.37 -19.04 -19.39
N LEU A 229 7.68 -20.29 -19.71
CA LEU A 229 7.01 -21.02 -20.79
C LEU A 229 5.53 -21.30 -20.45
N PRO A 230 4.63 -21.27 -21.46
CA PRO A 230 3.28 -21.77 -21.31
C PRO A 230 3.26 -23.22 -20.80
N ASN A 231 2.28 -23.56 -19.96
CA ASN A 231 2.19 -24.88 -19.30
C ASN A 231 2.42 -26.08 -20.24
N PRO A 232 1.85 -26.16 -21.48
CA PRO A 232 2.07 -27.28 -22.37
C PRO A 232 3.54 -27.44 -22.77
N LEU A 233 4.20 -26.31 -23.13
CA LEU A 233 5.60 -26.32 -23.57
C LEU A 233 6.55 -26.60 -22.40
N ARG A 234 6.27 -26.08 -21.22
CA ARG A 234 7.02 -26.40 -20.02
C ARG A 234 6.99 -27.87 -19.67
N ASN A 235 5.80 -28.48 -19.69
CA ASN A 235 5.65 -29.93 -19.42
C ASN A 235 6.37 -30.79 -20.46
N GLN A 236 6.28 -30.40 -21.73
CA GLN A 236 7.01 -31.05 -22.80
C GLN A 236 8.54 -31.00 -22.59
N PHE A 237 9.06 -29.81 -22.25
CA PHE A 237 10.48 -29.62 -21.96
C PHE A 237 10.95 -30.47 -20.78
N LEU A 238 10.21 -30.47 -19.66
CA LEU A 238 10.55 -31.24 -18.48
C LEU A 238 10.51 -32.77 -18.78
N THR A 239 9.58 -33.25 -19.61
CA THR A 239 9.49 -34.63 -20.03
C THR A 239 10.69 -35.01 -20.89
N GLN A 240 11.12 -34.12 -21.80
CA GLN A 240 12.32 -34.38 -22.63
C GLN A 240 13.59 -34.44 -21.78
N LEU A 241 13.77 -33.54 -20.79
CA LEU A 241 14.90 -33.63 -19.88
C LEU A 241 14.95 -34.93 -19.09
N ALA A 242 13.80 -35.38 -18.59
CA ALA A 242 13.69 -36.64 -17.84
C ALA A 242 13.98 -37.90 -18.72
N SER A 243 13.77 -37.80 -20.04
CA SER A 243 14.04 -38.92 -20.98
C SER A 243 15.49 -38.94 -21.46
N THR A 244 16.29 -37.87 -21.20
CA THR A 244 17.69 -37.75 -21.65
C THR A 244 18.68 -38.05 -20.51
N SER A 245 18.18 -38.26 -19.29
CA SER A 245 18.94 -38.63 -18.09
C SER A 245 18.90 -40.12 -17.86
#